data_16d7d2170db15cc400b59a3b9b5c566b
#
_entry.id   16d7d2170db15cc400b59a3b9b5c566b
#
_cell.length_a   1.000
_cell.length_b   1.000
_cell.length_c   1.000
_cell.angle_alpha   90.00
_cell.angle_beta   90.00
_cell.angle_gamma   90.00
#
_symmetry.space_group_name_H-M   'P 1'
#
loop_
_entity.id
_entity.type
_entity.pdbx_description
1 polymer ?
#
loop_
_entity_poly.entity_id
_entity_poly.type
_entity_poly.pdbx_seq_one_letter_code
_entity_poly.pdbx_strand_id
1 'polypeptide(L)'
;MVGGYAGKILEVDLAKEQVRRTPLDLDMARKFVGGRGMMNKLLWDMIKPGTDPLGPDNLLMIFTGPITGLLAGNQTVLRFKSPLTATSTGLNLMGHAVTGGQFAPELKFAGYDGVIISGRAEEPVYLNVRDDDVEIRDADHLWGKTAIETEVKIKEETDPFTRVLSIGPAGENLVKYASVEQEYFRAAARCGSGTVMGSKNLKAVAARGTQGITLEDPEECFRIEKEGLRRMSEPEASYSRRRWGTTLAGISVSDRSYGPLKNWRETYWGDEVEKAGGLQWESRCRVKNRSCYGCAYTCMQIGVIRSGPYAGTVDSPDYDSTELLGPNCMVTDPDGMYALSAFCDEYGFDAISLGNVLSWAMECYEKGILTREDLGGVDLTWGNVPAMFELSRKILHREGVGDLLAEGVRIASEKVGRGTEKFAMHCKGIEWGVGGTGNNRDNRECYCYVMSDHGGVHKYGTTLEGQNTTAMYDSLTHCSFQRGAFGWELPSKMLNAATGWDMVESQEDWDNYAWRIIILERAWNIREGLRPDRDDVLPDRVHEEPLTLGPKAGTPAAIYPREQFEADKQEWYEARGCDEHGIPTKETLKKLGLEFVITDLQKLGVLG
;
A
#
# COMPACT_ATOMS: atom_id res chain seq x y z
N MET A 1 -10.27 31.47 -4.25
CA MET A 1 -9.81 30.10 -3.92
C MET A 1 -8.63 29.79 -4.81
N VAL A 2 -7.62 29.12 -4.32
CA VAL A 2 -6.50 28.63 -5.14
C VAL A 2 -7.01 27.47 -5.97
N GLY A 3 -6.74 27.45 -7.25
CA GLY A 3 -7.12 26.36 -8.15
C GLY A 3 -6.51 25.02 -7.73
N GLY A 4 -7.06 23.92 -8.19
CA GLY A 4 -6.60 22.57 -7.86
C GLY A 4 -7.04 22.05 -6.48
N TYR A 5 -7.31 22.91 -5.52
CA TYR A 5 -7.80 22.54 -4.18
C TYR A 5 -9.29 22.86 -4.01
N ALA A 6 -10.00 22.02 -3.26
CA ALA A 6 -11.38 22.27 -2.83
C ALA A 6 -11.45 23.29 -1.69
N GLY A 7 -10.34 23.49 -0.98
CA GLY A 7 -10.16 24.47 0.09
C GLY A 7 -10.73 24.07 1.45
N LYS A 8 -11.15 22.81 1.63
CA LYS A 8 -11.74 22.31 2.87
C LYS A 8 -11.21 20.91 3.20
N ILE A 9 -11.00 20.66 4.49
CA ILE A 9 -10.77 19.34 5.08
C ILE A 9 -11.97 18.98 5.95
N LEU A 10 -12.40 17.74 5.88
CA LEU A 10 -13.45 17.18 6.73
C LEU A 10 -12.80 16.52 7.94
N GLU A 11 -13.10 16.99 9.13
CA GLU A 11 -12.68 16.39 10.40
C GLU A 11 -13.87 15.69 11.05
N VAL A 12 -13.72 14.40 11.34
CA VAL A 12 -14.77 13.54 11.90
C VAL A 12 -14.28 12.94 13.21
N ASP A 13 -14.97 13.22 14.30
CA ASP A 13 -14.75 12.57 15.60
C ASP A 13 -15.89 11.57 15.83
N LEU A 14 -15.61 10.29 15.66
CA LEU A 14 -16.61 9.22 15.76
C LEU A 14 -17.11 9.03 17.20
N ALA A 15 -16.28 9.30 18.20
CA ALA A 15 -16.67 9.17 19.60
C ALA A 15 -17.65 10.26 20.05
N LYS A 16 -17.64 11.40 19.38
CA LYS A 16 -18.53 12.53 19.67
C LYS A 16 -19.62 12.73 18.62
N GLU A 17 -19.62 11.90 17.56
CA GLU A 17 -20.50 12.05 16.40
C GLU A 17 -20.44 13.48 15.81
N GLN A 18 -19.24 14.05 15.75
CA GLN A 18 -19.03 15.43 15.29
C GLN A 18 -18.36 15.46 13.93
N VAL A 19 -18.90 16.30 13.07
CA VAL A 19 -18.37 16.60 11.75
C VAL A 19 -18.05 18.09 11.68
N ARG A 20 -16.78 18.42 11.35
CA ARG A 20 -16.32 19.80 11.16
C ARG A 20 -15.73 19.97 9.77
N ARG A 21 -15.88 21.16 9.22
CA ARG A 21 -15.26 21.58 7.98
C ARG A 21 -14.21 22.64 8.31
N THR A 22 -12.95 22.27 8.14
CA THR A 22 -11.82 23.15 8.43
C THR A 22 -11.27 23.68 7.11
N PRO A 23 -11.00 25.00 7.01
CA PRO A 23 -10.32 25.55 5.83
C PRO A 23 -8.98 24.85 5.61
N LEU A 24 -8.64 24.59 4.34
CA LEU A 24 -7.32 24.10 3.98
C LEU A 24 -6.26 25.17 4.29
N ASP A 25 -5.20 24.77 4.99
CA ASP A 25 -4.01 25.59 5.18
C ASP A 25 -3.23 25.67 3.86
N LEU A 26 -3.28 26.82 3.21
CA LEU A 26 -2.62 27.02 1.91
C LEU A 26 -1.10 27.09 2.01
N ASP A 27 -0.53 27.49 3.13
CA ASP A 27 0.91 27.48 3.36
C ASP A 27 1.41 26.02 3.49
N MET A 28 0.65 25.20 4.20
CA MET A 28 0.91 23.75 4.25
C MET A 28 0.76 23.11 2.87
N ALA A 29 -0.29 23.45 2.11
CA ALA A 29 -0.50 22.94 0.76
C ALA A 29 0.65 23.32 -0.19
N ARG A 30 1.11 24.57 -0.13
CA ARG A 30 2.24 25.05 -0.92
C ARG A 30 3.55 24.36 -0.56
N LYS A 31 3.75 23.99 0.71
CA LYS A 31 4.97 23.36 1.22
C LYS A 31 5.01 21.84 1.02
N PHE A 32 3.85 21.17 1.10
CA PHE A 32 3.72 19.72 1.12
C PHE A 32 2.88 19.15 -0.02
N VAL A 33 2.41 19.97 -0.94
CA VAL A 33 1.66 19.65 -2.17
C VAL A 33 0.24 19.14 -1.88
N GLY A 34 0.08 17.94 -1.37
CA GLY A 34 -1.22 17.28 -1.18
C GLY A 34 -1.04 15.88 -0.61
N GLY A 35 -2.03 15.01 -0.76
CA GLY A 35 -1.99 13.60 -0.45
C GLY A 35 -0.97 13.20 0.62
N ARG A 36 0.03 12.41 0.22
CA ARG A 36 1.10 11.90 1.10
C ARG A 36 1.82 13.02 1.87
N GLY A 37 2.22 14.10 1.19
CA GLY A 37 3.03 15.15 1.83
C GLY A 37 2.26 15.91 2.91
N MET A 38 1.03 16.37 2.62
CA MET A 38 0.21 17.07 3.62
C MET A 38 -0.14 16.16 4.80
N MET A 39 -0.51 14.91 4.55
CA MET A 39 -0.81 13.97 5.62
C MET A 39 0.38 13.70 6.54
N ASN A 40 1.62 13.69 6.02
CA ASN A 40 2.81 13.56 6.86
C ASN A 40 2.94 14.71 7.85
N LYS A 41 2.69 15.95 7.40
CA LYS A 41 2.71 17.13 8.28
C LYS A 41 1.60 17.07 9.33
N LEU A 42 0.39 16.68 8.91
CA LEU A 42 -0.75 16.52 9.82
C LEU A 42 -0.51 15.39 10.85
N LEU A 43 0.06 14.26 10.45
CA LEU A 43 0.45 13.21 11.40
C LEU A 43 1.49 13.71 12.42
N TRP A 44 2.48 14.51 11.95
CA TRP A 44 3.45 15.11 12.85
C TRP A 44 2.80 16.00 13.90
N ASP A 45 1.84 16.82 13.49
CA ASP A 45 1.20 17.81 14.36
C ASP A 45 0.16 17.21 15.30
N MET A 46 -0.58 16.20 14.84
CA MET A 46 -1.80 15.75 15.50
C MET A 46 -1.62 14.44 16.30
N ILE A 47 -0.69 13.56 15.90
CA ILE A 47 -0.44 12.30 16.61
C ILE A 47 0.71 12.48 17.61
N LYS A 48 0.43 12.18 18.88
CA LYS A 48 1.46 12.16 19.92
C LYS A 48 2.33 10.92 19.82
N PRO A 49 3.63 11.03 20.12
CA PRO A 49 4.49 9.85 20.23
C PRO A 49 3.91 8.80 21.18
N GLY A 50 4.00 7.53 20.80
CA GLY A 50 3.48 6.42 21.60
C GLY A 50 1.97 6.20 21.52
N THR A 51 1.22 6.93 20.69
CA THR A 51 -0.21 6.67 20.45
C THR A 51 -0.42 5.20 20.04
N ASP A 52 -1.41 4.53 20.66
CA ASP A 52 -1.82 3.18 20.28
C ASP A 52 -2.42 3.17 18.87
N PRO A 53 -1.89 2.36 17.93
CA PRO A 53 -2.39 2.30 16.55
C PRO A 53 -3.85 1.83 16.44
N LEU A 54 -4.36 1.11 17.44
CA LEU A 54 -5.76 0.66 17.50
C LEU A 54 -6.59 1.49 18.49
N GLY A 55 -5.97 2.47 19.13
CA GLY A 55 -6.66 3.38 20.04
C GLY A 55 -7.49 4.46 19.32
N PRO A 56 -8.42 5.10 20.02
CA PRO A 56 -9.26 6.16 19.47
C PRO A 56 -8.45 7.39 19.03
N ASP A 57 -7.28 7.62 19.63
CA ASP A 57 -6.41 8.76 19.33
C ASP A 57 -5.59 8.58 18.03
N ASN A 58 -5.52 7.36 17.47
CA ASN A 58 -4.96 7.19 16.14
C ASN A 58 -5.87 7.86 15.11
N LEU A 59 -5.26 8.45 14.09
CA LEU A 59 -5.97 9.09 12.99
C LEU A 59 -5.99 8.18 11.77
N LEU A 60 -7.13 8.14 11.08
CA LEU A 60 -7.21 7.66 9.71
C LEU A 60 -7.41 8.88 8.81
N MET A 61 -6.44 9.14 7.95
CA MET A 61 -6.49 10.24 7.00
C MET A 61 -6.66 9.70 5.58
N ILE A 62 -7.56 10.30 4.81
CA ILE A 62 -7.85 9.97 3.41
C ILE A 62 -7.80 11.27 2.63
N PHE A 63 -6.79 11.45 1.75
CA PHE A 63 -6.56 12.72 1.09
C PHE A 63 -6.51 12.62 -0.42
N THR A 64 -6.88 13.72 -1.04
CA THR A 64 -6.73 14.01 -2.47
C THR A 64 -5.51 14.91 -2.70
N GLY A 65 -5.16 15.14 -3.96
CA GLY A 65 -4.11 16.06 -4.36
C GLY A 65 -4.65 17.22 -5.21
N PRO A 66 -3.81 18.19 -5.55
CA PRO A 66 -4.22 19.36 -6.34
C PRO A 66 -4.62 19.04 -7.78
N ILE A 67 -4.24 17.88 -8.31
CA ILE A 67 -4.61 17.43 -9.66
C ILE A 67 -5.64 16.29 -9.64
N THR A 68 -6.20 15.95 -8.46
CA THR A 68 -7.28 14.97 -8.34
C THR A 68 -8.54 15.46 -9.05
N GLY A 69 -9.17 14.60 -9.82
CA GLY A 69 -10.37 14.90 -10.61
C GLY A 69 -10.07 15.29 -12.05
N LEU A 70 -8.80 15.49 -12.41
CA LEU A 70 -8.35 15.59 -13.79
C LEU A 70 -8.25 14.20 -14.44
N LEU A 71 -8.13 14.14 -15.78
CA LEU A 71 -8.18 12.88 -16.55
C LEU A 71 -6.87 12.07 -16.53
N ALA A 72 -6.15 12.04 -15.43
CA ALA A 72 -4.86 11.37 -15.35
C ALA A 72 -4.70 10.62 -14.02
N GLY A 73 -5.18 9.37 -14.00
CA GLY A 73 -4.80 8.36 -13.01
C GLY A 73 -4.87 8.78 -11.55
N ASN A 74 -6.08 8.99 -11.08
CA ASN A 74 -6.34 9.38 -9.70
C ASN A 74 -6.18 8.20 -8.74
N GLN A 75 -5.49 8.43 -7.61
CA GLN A 75 -5.39 7.49 -6.51
C GLN A 75 -6.00 8.06 -5.23
N THR A 76 -6.46 7.19 -4.37
CA THR A 76 -6.82 7.50 -3.00
C THR A 76 -5.65 7.14 -2.10
N VAL A 77 -5.18 8.07 -1.29
CA VAL A 77 -4.03 7.88 -0.39
C VAL A 77 -4.49 7.93 1.05
N LEU A 78 -4.09 6.94 1.83
CA LEU A 78 -4.41 6.80 3.25
C LEU A 78 -3.14 6.90 4.08
N ARG A 79 -3.22 7.61 5.22
CA ARG A 79 -2.16 7.69 6.23
C ARG A 79 -2.73 7.49 7.63
N PHE A 80 -1.95 6.80 8.47
CA PHE A 80 -2.31 6.45 9.84
C PHE A 80 -1.07 5.96 10.59
N LYS A 81 -1.15 5.73 11.89
CA LYS A 81 -0.17 4.93 12.61
C LYS A 81 -0.53 3.45 12.42
N SER A 82 0.42 2.65 11.91
CA SER A 82 0.18 1.26 11.50
C SER A 82 0.09 0.31 12.69
N PRO A 83 -0.89 -0.62 12.71
CA PRO A 83 -0.90 -1.70 13.68
C PRO A 83 0.08 -2.85 13.34
N LEU A 84 0.59 -2.89 12.10
CA LEU A 84 1.47 -3.95 11.58
C LEU A 84 2.92 -3.49 11.50
N THR A 85 3.18 -2.31 10.90
CA THR A 85 4.54 -1.77 10.75
C THR A 85 5.08 -1.34 12.11
N ALA A 86 6.20 -1.91 12.51
CA ALA A 86 6.78 -1.64 13.81
C ALA A 86 8.30 -1.83 13.81
N THR A 87 8.95 -1.22 14.81
CA THR A 87 10.36 -1.44 15.13
C THR A 87 10.63 -2.87 15.64
N SER A 88 11.88 -3.26 15.71
CA SER A 88 12.32 -4.52 16.34
C SER A 88 11.91 -4.64 17.83
N THR A 89 11.62 -3.51 18.50
CA THR A 89 11.12 -3.48 19.88
C THR A 89 9.60 -3.40 19.98
N GLY A 90 8.88 -3.49 18.84
CA GLY A 90 7.41 -3.50 18.82
C GLY A 90 6.76 -2.12 18.86
N LEU A 91 7.50 -1.02 18.70
CA LEU A 91 6.93 0.33 18.62
C LEU A 91 6.37 0.56 17.20
N ASN A 92 5.10 0.90 17.12
CA ASN A 92 4.40 1.06 15.85
C ASN A 92 4.85 2.32 15.09
N LEU A 93 5.00 2.16 13.79
CA LEU A 93 5.49 3.16 12.86
C LEU A 93 4.37 3.68 11.94
N MET A 94 4.74 4.56 11.01
CA MET A 94 3.82 5.14 10.03
C MET A 94 3.26 4.07 9.09
N GLY A 95 1.96 4.15 8.82
CA GLY A 95 1.28 3.37 7.80
C GLY A 95 0.97 4.21 6.57
N HIS A 96 1.10 3.59 5.40
CA HIS A 96 0.78 4.17 4.11
C HIS A 96 0.07 3.15 3.24
N ALA A 97 -1.10 3.50 2.75
CA ALA A 97 -1.84 2.67 1.81
C ALA A 97 -2.38 3.51 0.66
N VAL A 98 -2.34 2.95 -0.54
CA VAL A 98 -2.75 3.65 -1.77
C VAL A 98 -3.59 2.70 -2.60
N THR A 99 -4.70 3.20 -3.12
CA THR A 99 -5.56 2.44 -4.04
C THR A 99 -5.93 3.27 -5.26
N GLY A 100 -6.03 2.62 -6.40
CA GLY A 100 -6.63 3.20 -7.59
C GLY A 100 -8.16 3.24 -7.46
N GLY A 101 -8.87 3.76 -8.47
CA GLY A 101 -10.34 3.77 -8.49
C GLY A 101 -10.92 5.14 -8.75
N GLN A 102 -12.07 5.44 -8.15
CA GLN A 102 -12.81 6.69 -8.38
C GLN A 102 -13.20 7.41 -7.07
N PHE A 103 -12.82 6.90 -5.90
CA PHE A 103 -13.20 7.50 -4.62
C PHE A 103 -12.59 8.91 -4.43
N ALA A 104 -11.28 9.06 -4.69
CA ALA A 104 -10.64 10.36 -4.53
C ALA A 104 -11.24 11.46 -5.41
N PRO A 105 -11.54 11.24 -6.71
CA PRO A 105 -12.31 12.18 -7.51
C PRO A 105 -13.68 12.53 -6.92
N GLU A 106 -14.45 11.56 -6.47
CA GLU A 106 -15.78 11.82 -5.87
C GLU A 106 -15.67 12.64 -4.58
N LEU A 107 -14.68 12.37 -3.74
CA LEU A 107 -14.41 13.18 -2.55
C LEU A 107 -14.03 14.62 -2.92
N LYS A 108 -13.22 14.80 -3.98
CA LYS A 108 -12.86 16.11 -4.52
C LYS A 108 -14.06 16.84 -5.08
N PHE A 109 -14.91 16.16 -5.83
CA PHE A 109 -16.16 16.71 -6.37
C PHE A 109 -17.21 16.98 -5.27
N ALA A 110 -17.10 16.34 -4.11
CA ALA A 110 -17.89 16.67 -2.93
C ALA A 110 -17.35 17.93 -2.20
N GLY A 111 -16.25 18.52 -2.67
CA GLY A 111 -15.71 19.78 -2.15
C GLY A 111 -14.71 19.62 -1.02
N TYR A 112 -14.01 18.48 -0.93
CA TYR A 112 -13.03 18.22 0.12
C TYR A 112 -11.67 17.82 -0.43
N ASP A 113 -10.60 18.35 0.18
CA ASP A 113 -9.21 17.94 -0.09
C ASP A 113 -8.79 16.72 0.73
N GLY A 114 -9.51 16.42 1.79
CA GLY A 114 -9.27 15.26 2.61
C GLY A 114 -10.28 15.06 3.72
N VAL A 115 -10.22 13.88 4.33
CA VAL A 115 -10.99 13.50 5.53
C VAL A 115 -10.01 13.03 6.58
N ILE A 116 -10.16 13.53 7.81
CA ILE A 116 -9.43 13.12 9.03
C ILE A 116 -10.43 12.50 9.98
N ILE A 117 -10.25 11.23 10.30
CA ILE A 117 -11.16 10.47 11.16
C ILE A 117 -10.44 10.12 12.46
N SER A 118 -11.00 10.54 13.59
CA SER A 118 -10.55 10.27 14.95
C SER A 118 -11.66 9.65 15.80
N GLY A 119 -11.33 9.24 17.00
CA GLY A 119 -12.29 8.60 17.90
C GLY A 119 -12.59 7.15 17.51
N ARG A 120 -13.52 6.54 18.24
CA ARG A 120 -14.14 5.24 17.99
C ARG A 120 -15.63 5.38 18.24
N ALA A 121 -16.46 4.95 17.30
CA ALA A 121 -17.89 4.86 17.50
C ALA A 121 -18.24 3.77 18.53
N GLU A 122 -19.33 3.93 19.27
CA GLU A 122 -19.81 2.92 20.22
C GLU A 122 -20.30 1.67 19.47
N GLU A 123 -21.06 1.87 18.41
CA GLU A 123 -21.59 0.84 17.53
C GLU A 123 -21.03 0.99 16.10
N PRO A 124 -21.16 -0.01 15.20
CA PRO A 124 -20.72 0.08 13.83
C PRO A 124 -21.37 1.25 13.06
N VAL A 125 -20.53 2.02 12.38
CA VAL A 125 -20.97 3.18 11.57
C VAL A 125 -20.32 3.20 10.20
N TYR A 126 -20.91 3.97 9.27
CA TYR A 126 -20.22 4.42 8.08
C TYR A 126 -20.39 5.94 7.88
N LEU A 127 -19.38 6.56 7.31
CA LEU A 127 -19.40 7.99 6.95
C LEU A 127 -19.96 8.13 5.54
N ASN A 128 -21.04 8.91 5.38
CA ASN A 128 -21.62 9.24 4.09
C ASN A 128 -21.36 10.72 3.76
N VAL A 129 -20.62 10.97 2.69
CA VAL A 129 -20.25 12.32 2.23
C VAL A 129 -20.93 12.58 0.90
N ARG A 130 -21.90 13.49 0.88
CA ARG A 130 -22.59 13.92 -0.34
C ARG A 130 -22.56 15.43 -0.43
N ASP A 131 -21.59 15.98 -1.12
CA ASP A 131 -21.33 17.43 -1.15
C ASP A 131 -21.26 18.01 0.29
N ASP A 132 -22.08 19.01 0.60
CA ASP A 132 -22.14 19.58 1.96
C ASP A 132 -23.01 18.76 2.94
N ASP A 133 -23.69 17.70 2.49
CA ASP A 133 -24.42 16.77 3.34
C ASP A 133 -23.49 15.64 3.80
N VAL A 134 -23.11 15.65 5.07
CA VAL A 134 -22.17 14.69 5.65
C VAL A 134 -22.77 14.09 6.91
N GLU A 135 -22.95 12.79 6.91
CA GLU A 135 -23.62 12.04 7.97
C GLU A 135 -22.79 10.86 8.45
N ILE A 136 -22.79 10.62 9.76
CA ILE A 136 -22.38 9.35 10.35
C ILE A 136 -23.64 8.49 10.45
N ARG A 137 -23.67 7.38 9.75
CA ARG A 137 -24.83 6.49 9.65
C ARG A 137 -24.57 5.16 10.34
N ASP A 138 -25.61 4.56 10.88
CA ASP A 138 -25.60 3.22 11.42
C ASP A 138 -25.14 2.20 10.37
N ALA A 139 -24.31 1.23 10.77
CA ALA A 139 -23.77 0.17 9.91
C ALA A 139 -23.91 -1.23 10.52
N ASP A 140 -24.77 -1.46 11.52
CA ASP A 140 -24.98 -2.78 12.12
C ASP A 140 -25.39 -3.81 11.08
N HIS A 141 -26.28 -3.41 10.14
CA HIS A 141 -26.76 -4.26 9.06
C HIS A 141 -25.68 -4.58 8.01
N LEU A 142 -24.55 -3.86 8.02
CA LEU A 142 -23.39 -4.07 7.15
C LEU A 142 -22.27 -4.86 7.84
N TRP A 143 -22.25 -4.90 9.18
CA TRP A 143 -21.21 -5.61 9.92
C TRP A 143 -21.30 -7.11 9.66
N GLY A 144 -20.14 -7.77 9.47
CA GLY A 144 -20.04 -9.16 9.04
C GLY A 144 -20.19 -9.41 7.53
N LYS A 145 -20.60 -8.38 6.75
CA LYS A 145 -20.65 -8.49 5.27
C LYS A 145 -19.28 -8.33 4.66
N THR A 146 -19.06 -8.97 3.51
CA THR A 146 -17.86 -8.77 2.71
C THR A 146 -17.73 -7.31 2.26
N ALA A 147 -16.54 -6.89 1.82
CA ALA A 147 -16.33 -5.54 1.30
C ALA A 147 -17.20 -5.29 0.05
N ILE A 148 -17.34 -6.31 -0.82
CA ILE A 148 -18.17 -6.26 -2.03
C ILE A 148 -19.65 -6.08 -1.67
N GLU A 149 -20.19 -6.89 -0.76
CA GLU A 149 -21.59 -6.78 -0.31
C GLU A 149 -21.86 -5.43 0.34
N THR A 150 -20.91 -4.91 1.13
CA THR A 150 -20.98 -3.60 1.77
C THR A 150 -21.09 -2.47 0.74
N GLU A 151 -20.22 -2.48 -0.29
CA GLU A 151 -20.26 -1.47 -1.35
C GLU A 151 -21.60 -1.51 -2.12
N VAL A 152 -22.11 -2.71 -2.44
CA VAL A 152 -23.41 -2.88 -3.10
C VAL A 152 -24.53 -2.30 -2.25
N LYS A 153 -24.57 -2.63 -0.97
CA LYS A 153 -25.64 -2.17 -0.04
C LYS A 153 -25.62 -0.66 0.13
N ILE A 154 -24.46 -0.05 0.35
CA ILE A 154 -24.36 1.41 0.48
C ILE A 154 -24.83 2.11 -0.80
N LYS A 155 -24.51 1.58 -1.99
CA LYS A 155 -25.00 2.13 -3.26
C LYS A 155 -26.52 1.99 -3.42
N GLU A 156 -27.13 0.89 -2.95
CA GLU A 156 -28.59 0.71 -2.93
C GLU A 156 -29.28 1.71 -2.01
N GLU A 157 -28.65 2.06 -0.88
CA GLU A 157 -29.20 2.96 0.14
C GLU A 157 -28.97 4.46 -0.16
N THR A 158 -28.02 4.77 -1.04
CA THR A 158 -27.59 6.14 -1.34
C THR A 158 -27.81 6.53 -2.79
N ASP A 159 -26.82 6.26 -3.63
CA ASP A 159 -26.80 6.59 -5.06
C ASP A 159 -25.91 5.58 -5.79
N PRO A 160 -26.32 5.04 -6.94
CA PRO A 160 -25.50 4.07 -7.70
C PRO A 160 -24.13 4.61 -8.14
N PHE A 161 -23.93 5.92 -8.14
CA PHE A 161 -22.64 6.55 -8.45
C PHE A 161 -21.78 6.81 -7.21
N THR A 162 -22.27 6.58 -5.99
CA THR A 162 -21.49 6.64 -4.77
C THR A 162 -20.27 5.74 -4.86
N ARG A 163 -19.11 6.24 -4.42
CA ARG A 163 -17.88 5.45 -4.29
C ARG A 163 -17.63 5.14 -2.84
N VAL A 164 -17.19 3.92 -2.57
CA VAL A 164 -17.11 3.40 -1.22
C VAL A 164 -15.72 2.85 -0.96
N LEU A 165 -15.12 3.28 0.14
CA LEU A 165 -14.01 2.60 0.80
C LEU A 165 -14.60 1.78 1.94
N SER A 166 -14.42 0.48 1.95
CA SER A 166 -15.02 -0.41 2.97
C SER A 166 -14.04 -1.44 3.48
N ILE A 167 -14.32 -1.97 4.66
CA ILE A 167 -13.62 -3.14 5.20
C ILE A 167 -14.47 -4.38 5.10
N GLY A 168 -13.80 -5.51 4.89
CA GLY A 168 -14.38 -6.84 5.08
C GLY A 168 -14.25 -7.34 6.53
N PRO A 169 -14.71 -8.56 6.81
CA PRO A 169 -14.61 -9.19 8.13
C PRO A 169 -13.19 -9.27 8.71
N ALA A 170 -12.14 -9.28 7.88
CA ALA A 170 -10.75 -9.24 8.36
C ALA A 170 -10.45 -7.95 9.14
N GLY A 171 -10.96 -6.80 8.66
CA GLY A 171 -10.82 -5.53 9.36
C GLY A 171 -11.65 -5.50 10.65
N GLU A 172 -12.88 -6.01 10.61
CA GLU A 172 -13.77 -6.10 11.78
C GLU A 172 -13.15 -6.96 12.90
N ASN A 173 -12.49 -8.07 12.53
CA ASN A 173 -11.80 -8.97 13.44
C ASN A 173 -10.36 -8.55 13.76
N LEU A 174 -9.96 -7.36 13.37
CA LEU A 174 -8.66 -6.76 13.67
C LEU A 174 -7.46 -7.62 13.21
N VAL A 175 -7.58 -8.32 12.09
CA VAL A 175 -6.41 -8.94 11.45
C VAL A 175 -5.43 -7.84 11.10
N LYS A 176 -4.17 -7.93 11.55
CA LYS A 176 -3.20 -6.83 11.49
C LYS A 176 -2.85 -6.35 10.08
N TYR A 177 -3.11 -7.18 9.09
CA TYR A 177 -2.92 -6.89 7.67
C TYR A 177 -4.25 -6.85 6.89
N ALA A 178 -5.32 -6.41 7.55
CA ALA A 178 -6.58 -6.15 6.85
C ALA A 178 -6.47 -4.91 5.97
N SER A 179 -7.15 -4.95 4.83
CA SER A 179 -7.18 -3.92 3.79
C SER A 179 -8.47 -3.10 3.80
N VAL A 180 -8.40 -1.96 3.11
CA VAL A 180 -9.57 -1.15 2.73
C VAL A 180 -9.81 -1.36 1.24
N GLU A 181 -11.02 -1.80 0.89
CA GLU A 181 -11.41 -2.12 -0.47
C GLU A 181 -12.26 -1.02 -1.12
N GLN A 182 -12.16 -0.90 -2.44
CA GLN A 182 -13.07 -0.09 -3.25
C GLN A 182 -13.30 -0.69 -4.62
N GLU A 183 -14.44 -0.37 -5.22
CA GLU A 183 -14.79 -0.78 -6.60
C GLU A 183 -14.61 -2.28 -6.84
N TYR A 184 -14.89 -3.08 -5.80
CA TYR A 184 -14.89 -4.54 -5.74
C TYR A 184 -13.51 -5.20 -5.75
N PHE A 185 -12.51 -4.67 -6.48
CA PHE A 185 -11.23 -5.31 -6.75
C PHE A 185 -10.06 -4.32 -6.66
N ARG A 186 -10.15 -3.29 -5.83
CA ARG A 186 -9.11 -2.29 -5.59
C ARG A 186 -8.87 -2.15 -4.10
N ALA A 187 -7.67 -2.45 -3.69
CA ALA A 187 -7.30 -2.44 -2.28
C ALA A 187 -6.28 -1.33 -1.93
N ALA A 188 -6.55 -0.60 -0.85
CA ALA A 188 -5.55 0.10 -0.08
C ALA A 188 -5.04 -0.87 0.98
N ALA A 189 -4.25 -1.86 0.57
CA ALA A 189 -4.04 -3.08 1.33
C ALA A 189 -2.99 -2.97 2.43
N ARG A 190 -1.92 -2.21 2.21
CA ARG A 190 -0.72 -2.30 3.05
C ARG A 190 -0.89 -1.65 4.43
N CYS A 191 -0.06 -2.09 5.39
CA CYS A 191 0.10 -1.53 6.73
C CYS A 191 -1.11 -1.69 7.66
N GLY A 192 -2.13 -2.48 7.32
CA GLY A 192 -3.30 -2.70 8.18
C GLY A 192 -4.29 -1.54 8.19
N SER A 193 -4.50 -0.90 7.04
CA SER A 193 -5.48 0.18 6.89
C SER A 193 -6.89 -0.23 7.31
N GLY A 194 -7.33 -1.44 6.92
CA GLY A 194 -8.63 -2.01 7.30
C GLY A 194 -8.72 -2.29 8.80
N THR A 195 -7.62 -2.69 9.42
CA THR A 195 -7.55 -2.91 10.87
C THR A 195 -7.78 -1.61 11.64
N VAL A 196 -7.23 -0.49 11.15
CA VAL A 196 -7.46 0.84 11.75
C VAL A 196 -8.92 1.25 11.62
N MET A 197 -9.56 1.02 10.48
CA MET A 197 -11.00 1.26 10.32
C MET A 197 -11.82 0.39 11.28
N GLY A 198 -11.55 -0.91 11.33
CA GLY A 198 -12.24 -1.84 12.24
C GLY A 198 -12.09 -1.45 13.71
N SER A 199 -10.87 -1.01 14.13
CA SER A 199 -10.62 -0.54 15.50
C SER A 199 -11.44 0.69 15.90
N LYS A 200 -12.00 1.41 14.92
CA LYS A 200 -12.85 2.58 15.12
C LYS A 200 -14.35 2.28 14.99
N ASN A 201 -14.74 1.02 14.80
CA ASN A 201 -16.08 0.59 14.41
C ASN A 201 -16.57 1.28 13.13
N LEU A 202 -15.65 1.62 12.23
CA LEU A 202 -15.92 2.30 10.96
C LEU A 202 -15.96 1.26 9.82
N LYS A 203 -17.15 0.92 9.37
CA LYS A 203 -17.36 -0.07 8.28
C LYS A 203 -16.97 0.47 6.92
N ALA A 204 -17.30 1.73 6.64
CA ALA A 204 -17.05 2.33 5.34
C ALA A 204 -16.97 3.87 5.39
N VAL A 205 -16.36 4.42 4.32
CA VAL A 205 -16.48 5.84 3.96
C VAL A 205 -17.03 5.90 2.55
N ALA A 206 -18.19 6.51 2.38
CA ALA A 206 -18.88 6.69 1.11
C ALA A 206 -18.79 8.14 0.65
N ALA A 207 -18.52 8.36 -0.63
CA ALA A 207 -18.41 9.69 -1.22
C ALA A 207 -19.21 9.80 -2.52
N ARG A 208 -19.94 10.89 -2.67
CA ARG A 208 -20.65 11.30 -3.88
C ARG A 208 -20.55 12.81 -4.04
N GLY A 209 -19.84 13.25 -5.08
CA GLY A 209 -19.66 14.66 -5.38
C GLY A 209 -20.37 15.07 -6.66
N THR A 210 -20.94 16.29 -6.64
CA THR A 210 -21.59 16.87 -7.83
C THR A 210 -20.99 18.22 -8.23
N GLN A 211 -19.99 18.71 -7.46
CA GLN A 211 -19.33 19.98 -7.71
C GLN A 211 -18.21 19.80 -8.76
N GLY A 212 -17.85 20.90 -9.41
CA GLY A 212 -16.66 20.94 -10.27
C GLY A 212 -15.38 21.24 -9.48
N ILE A 213 -14.25 21.01 -10.11
CA ILE A 213 -12.96 21.51 -9.62
C ILE A 213 -12.65 22.86 -10.26
N THR A 214 -12.13 23.79 -9.45
CA THR A 214 -11.64 25.09 -9.94
C THR A 214 -10.16 24.93 -10.33
N LEU A 215 -9.78 25.40 -11.49
CA LEU A 215 -8.41 25.41 -11.99
C LEU A 215 -8.04 26.85 -12.36
N GLU A 216 -6.78 27.21 -12.16
CA GLU A 216 -6.30 28.54 -12.54
C GLU A 216 -6.15 28.66 -14.07
N ASP A 217 -5.52 27.67 -14.69
CA ASP A 217 -5.42 27.56 -16.16
C ASP A 217 -6.01 26.23 -16.65
N PRO A 218 -7.34 26.18 -16.91
CA PRO A 218 -8.00 24.97 -17.37
C PRO A 218 -7.53 24.53 -18.78
N GLU A 219 -7.18 25.48 -19.67
CA GLU A 219 -6.76 25.16 -21.03
C GLU A 219 -5.41 24.47 -21.04
N GLU A 220 -4.47 24.96 -20.25
CA GLU A 220 -3.14 24.32 -20.09
C GLU A 220 -3.26 22.96 -19.40
N CYS A 221 -4.07 22.84 -18.34
CA CYS A 221 -4.35 21.56 -17.73
C CYS A 221 -4.86 20.54 -18.75
N PHE A 222 -5.85 20.90 -19.55
CA PHE A 222 -6.41 20.03 -20.59
C PHE A 222 -5.36 19.67 -21.66
N ARG A 223 -4.52 20.61 -22.06
CA ARG A 223 -3.45 20.36 -23.03
C ARG A 223 -2.44 19.33 -22.51
N ILE A 224 -2.05 19.45 -21.24
CA ILE A 224 -1.12 18.51 -20.59
C ILE A 224 -1.75 17.12 -20.45
N GLU A 225 -3.00 17.05 -20.00
CA GLU A 225 -3.75 15.79 -19.90
C GLU A 225 -3.83 15.05 -21.25
N LYS A 226 -4.18 15.79 -22.30
CA LYS A 226 -4.27 15.23 -23.65
C LYS A 226 -2.93 14.65 -24.11
N GLU A 227 -1.82 15.32 -23.81
CA GLU A 227 -0.49 14.80 -24.13
C GLU A 227 -0.17 13.54 -23.32
N GLY A 228 -0.44 13.53 -22.02
CA GLY A 228 -0.25 12.36 -21.16
C GLY A 228 -1.08 11.15 -21.61
N LEU A 229 -2.36 11.36 -21.90
CA LEU A 229 -3.25 10.32 -22.42
C LEU A 229 -2.81 9.81 -23.80
N ARG A 230 -2.28 10.69 -24.65
CA ARG A 230 -1.70 10.30 -25.95
C ARG A 230 -0.53 9.35 -25.74
N ARG A 231 0.44 9.72 -24.90
CA ARG A 231 1.60 8.88 -24.57
C ARG A 231 1.18 7.53 -23.94
N MET A 232 0.23 7.54 -23.02
CA MET A 232 -0.33 6.31 -22.44
C MET A 232 -1.02 5.43 -23.48
N SER A 233 -1.49 5.99 -24.60
CA SER A 233 -2.21 5.27 -25.64
C SER A 233 -1.28 4.65 -26.68
N GLU A 234 0.01 4.99 -26.68
CA GLU A 234 0.98 4.40 -27.56
C GLU A 234 1.13 2.89 -27.32
N PRO A 235 1.16 2.06 -28.40
CA PRO A 235 1.13 0.59 -28.25
C PRO A 235 2.26 0.06 -27.36
N GLU A 236 3.48 0.58 -27.51
CA GLU A 236 4.65 0.14 -26.75
C GLU A 236 4.49 0.39 -25.24
N ALA A 237 3.84 1.49 -24.85
CA ALA A 237 3.62 1.84 -23.46
C ALA A 237 2.42 1.13 -22.82
N SER A 238 1.43 0.74 -23.62
CA SER A 238 0.11 0.37 -23.09
C SER A 238 -0.37 -1.03 -23.44
N TYR A 239 0.15 -1.66 -24.50
CA TYR A 239 -0.41 -2.92 -25.03
C TYR A 239 -0.47 -4.02 -23.96
N SER A 240 0.65 -4.33 -23.34
CA SER A 240 0.74 -5.39 -22.34
C SER A 240 -0.09 -5.06 -21.09
N ARG A 241 -0.05 -3.79 -20.65
CA ARG A 241 -0.82 -3.33 -19.49
C ARG A 241 -2.34 -3.36 -19.72
N ARG A 242 -2.79 -3.01 -20.90
CA ARG A 242 -4.22 -3.13 -21.28
C ARG A 242 -4.66 -4.56 -21.44
N ARG A 243 -3.76 -5.43 -21.90
CA ARG A 243 -4.09 -6.83 -22.19
C ARG A 243 -4.07 -7.70 -20.94
N TRP A 244 -3.05 -7.54 -20.08
CA TRP A 244 -2.81 -8.43 -18.94
C TRP A 244 -2.79 -7.71 -17.60
N GLY A 245 -3.06 -6.41 -17.57
CA GLY A 245 -2.97 -5.64 -16.31
C GLY A 245 -1.55 -5.67 -15.73
N THR A 246 -1.47 -5.89 -14.42
CA THR A 246 -0.19 -6.05 -13.72
C THR A 246 0.35 -7.47 -13.76
N THR A 247 -0.50 -8.48 -13.96
CA THR A 247 -0.12 -9.90 -14.04
C THR A 247 0.80 -10.24 -15.23
N LEU A 248 1.00 -9.29 -16.16
CA LEU A 248 2.00 -9.42 -17.22
C LEU A 248 3.43 -9.65 -16.70
N ALA A 249 3.70 -9.25 -15.46
CA ALA A 249 5.04 -9.24 -14.91
C ALA A 249 5.59 -10.64 -14.58
N GLY A 250 4.71 -11.63 -14.33
CA GLY A 250 5.10 -12.94 -13.82
C GLY A 250 6.24 -13.62 -14.60
N ILE A 251 6.12 -13.74 -15.92
CA ILE A 251 7.16 -14.37 -16.76
C ILE A 251 8.48 -13.59 -16.67
N SER A 252 8.42 -12.27 -16.87
CA SER A 252 9.59 -11.39 -16.83
C SER A 252 10.29 -11.42 -15.45
N VAL A 253 9.54 -11.60 -14.40
CA VAL A 253 10.03 -11.66 -13.02
C VAL A 253 10.78 -12.98 -12.77
N SER A 254 10.23 -14.09 -13.21
CA SER A 254 10.90 -15.40 -13.10
C SER A 254 12.20 -15.43 -13.92
N ASP A 255 12.16 -15.02 -15.19
CA ASP A 255 13.35 -15.02 -16.06
C ASP A 255 14.51 -14.21 -15.51
N ARG A 256 14.21 -13.17 -14.74
CA ARG A 256 15.22 -12.33 -14.06
C ARG A 256 15.55 -12.79 -12.64
N SER A 257 14.95 -13.85 -12.16
CA SER A 257 15.05 -14.32 -10.77
C SER A 257 14.60 -13.26 -9.74
N TYR A 258 13.40 -12.69 -9.93
CA TYR A 258 12.83 -11.66 -9.05
C TYR A 258 11.56 -12.11 -8.32
N GLY A 259 10.92 -13.17 -8.78
CA GLY A 259 9.68 -13.68 -8.20
C GLY A 259 9.91 -14.42 -6.89
N PRO A 260 8.92 -14.43 -5.98
CA PRO A 260 8.99 -15.27 -4.80
C PRO A 260 8.71 -16.73 -5.16
N LEU A 261 9.49 -17.63 -4.61
CA LEU A 261 9.22 -19.05 -4.71
C LEU A 261 9.49 -19.74 -3.37
N LYS A 262 8.48 -20.47 -2.87
CA LYS A 262 8.62 -21.32 -1.68
C LYS A 262 9.11 -20.51 -0.46
N ASN A 263 8.32 -19.52 -0.03
CA ASN A 263 8.67 -18.56 1.02
C ASN A 263 9.97 -17.81 0.74
N TRP A 264 10.15 -17.31 -0.48
CA TRP A 264 11.36 -16.59 -0.89
C TRP A 264 12.66 -17.39 -0.75
N ARG A 265 12.58 -18.73 -0.62
CA ARG A 265 13.75 -19.61 -0.64
C ARG A 265 14.46 -19.53 -1.98
N GLU A 266 13.68 -19.40 -3.04
CA GLU A 266 14.14 -19.21 -4.42
C GLU A 266 13.43 -18.03 -5.09
N THR A 267 13.94 -17.62 -6.25
CA THR A 267 13.40 -16.50 -7.03
C THR A 267 13.21 -16.81 -8.51
N TYR A 268 13.37 -18.08 -8.89
CA TYR A 268 13.21 -18.57 -10.26
C TYR A 268 12.30 -19.79 -10.29
N TRP A 269 11.24 -19.73 -11.07
CA TRP A 269 10.25 -20.79 -11.18
C TRP A 269 10.29 -21.55 -12.52
N GLY A 270 11.14 -21.14 -13.47
CA GLY A 270 11.20 -21.72 -14.80
C GLY A 270 9.88 -21.58 -15.55
N ASP A 271 9.57 -22.56 -16.39
CA ASP A 271 8.36 -22.55 -17.24
C ASP A 271 7.06 -22.62 -16.43
N GLU A 272 7.12 -23.05 -15.17
CA GLU A 272 5.93 -23.12 -14.30
C GLU A 272 5.32 -21.73 -14.01
N VAL A 273 6.10 -20.66 -14.16
CA VAL A 273 5.63 -19.27 -13.96
C VAL A 273 4.49 -18.91 -14.93
N GLU A 274 4.40 -19.55 -16.07
CA GLU A 274 3.30 -19.34 -17.01
C GLU A 274 1.93 -19.69 -16.41
N LYS A 275 1.90 -20.55 -15.39
CA LYS A 275 0.66 -20.91 -14.67
C LYS A 275 0.12 -19.78 -13.82
N ALA A 276 0.98 -18.88 -13.33
CA ALA A 276 0.59 -17.71 -12.54
C ALA A 276 0.37 -16.45 -13.40
N GLY A 277 0.77 -16.46 -14.66
CA GLY A 277 0.80 -15.27 -15.51
C GLY A 277 -0.55 -14.83 -16.07
N GLY A 278 -0.58 -13.58 -16.53
CA GLY A 278 -1.76 -12.95 -17.12
C GLY A 278 -2.33 -13.66 -18.35
N LEU A 279 -1.53 -14.50 -19.04
CA LEU A 279 -2.00 -15.34 -20.16
C LEU A 279 -3.03 -16.38 -19.69
N GLN A 280 -2.84 -16.95 -18.50
CA GLN A 280 -3.80 -17.91 -17.94
C GLN A 280 -5.12 -17.20 -17.60
N TRP A 281 -5.04 -16.05 -16.94
CA TRP A 281 -6.22 -15.24 -16.65
C TRP A 281 -6.96 -14.81 -17.92
N GLU A 282 -6.25 -14.31 -18.92
CA GLU A 282 -6.81 -13.89 -20.21
C GLU A 282 -7.56 -15.01 -20.92
N SER A 283 -6.92 -16.19 -21.05
CA SER A 283 -7.48 -17.30 -21.84
C SER A 283 -8.62 -18.02 -21.13
N ARG A 284 -8.59 -18.10 -19.80
CA ARG A 284 -9.52 -18.91 -19.01
C ARG A 284 -10.67 -18.10 -18.42
N CYS A 285 -10.39 -16.89 -17.94
CA CYS A 285 -11.29 -16.18 -17.02
C CYS A 285 -11.76 -14.82 -17.54
N ARG A 286 -10.88 -14.00 -18.15
CA ARG A 286 -11.15 -12.60 -18.46
C ARG A 286 -12.46 -12.38 -19.23
N VAL A 287 -13.23 -11.37 -18.77
CA VAL A 287 -14.48 -10.93 -19.38
C VAL A 287 -14.35 -9.52 -19.96
N LYS A 288 -13.78 -8.57 -19.17
CA LYS A 288 -13.64 -7.17 -19.59
C LYS A 288 -12.52 -6.46 -18.82
N ASN A 289 -12.11 -5.32 -19.38
CA ASN A 289 -11.22 -4.40 -18.71
C ASN A 289 -12.00 -3.25 -18.06
N ARG A 290 -11.47 -2.70 -16.97
CA ARG A 290 -11.96 -1.48 -16.32
C ARG A 290 -10.77 -0.57 -15.97
N SER A 291 -11.02 0.73 -15.88
CA SER A 291 -10.01 1.72 -15.50
C SER A 291 -10.41 2.48 -14.23
N CYS A 292 -9.43 3.10 -13.59
CA CYS A 292 -9.63 4.20 -12.65
C CYS A 292 -10.17 5.43 -13.40
N TYR A 293 -10.62 6.45 -12.67
CA TYR A 293 -11.12 7.68 -13.23
C TYR A 293 -10.10 8.30 -14.21
N GLY A 294 -10.55 8.58 -15.44
CA GLY A 294 -9.75 9.23 -16.48
C GLY A 294 -8.52 8.46 -16.98
N CYS A 295 -8.31 7.21 -16.60
CA CYS A 295 -7.09 6.45 -16.92
C CYS A 295 -7.22 5.65 -18.22
N ALA A 296 -6.24 5.80 -19.13
CA ALA A 296 -6.20 5.08 -20.40
C ALA A 296 -5.60 3.68 -20.34
N TYR A 297 -4.95 3.28 -19.23
CA TYR A 297 -4.31 1.96 -19.14
C TYR A 297 -5.28 0.80 -18.96
N THR A 298 -6.47 1.01 -18.42
CA THR A 298 -7.47 -0.05 -18.22
C THR A 298 -6.90 -1.33 -17.61
N CYS A 299 -6.04 -1.20 -16.59
CA CYS A 299 -5.24 -2.30 -16.05
C CYS A 299 -6.00 -3.27 -15.15
N MET A 300 -7.26 -3.01 -14.81
CA MET A 300 -8.12 -3.93 -14.09
C MET A 300 -8.71 -4.95 -15.08
N GLN A 301 -8.42 -6.23 -14.87
CA GLN A 301 -8.75 -7.34 -15.76
C GLN A 301 -9.86 -8.21 -15.14
N ILE A 302 -11.11 -7.75 -15.15
CA ILE A 302 -12.22 -8.48 -14.53
C ILE A 302 -12.49 -9.77 -15.29
N GLY A 303 -12.58 -10.87 -14.57
CA GLY A 303 -12.86 -12.20 -15.09
C GLY A 303 -13.70 -13.05 -14.14
N VAL A 304 -14.10 -14.23 -14.63
CA VAL A 304 -14.85 -15.23 -13.87
C VAL A 304 -14.25 -16.61 -14.13
N ILE A 305 -14.04 -17.38 -13.07
CA ILE A 305 -13.66 -18.80 -13.19
C ILE A 305 -14.88 -19.57 -13.70
N ARG A 306 -14.74 -20.24 -14.86
CA ARG A 306 -15.88 -20.80 -15.60
C ARG A 306 -16.21 -22.25 -15.24
N SER A 307 -15.30 -22.98 -14.62
CA SER A 307 -15.47 -24.40 -14.33
C SER A 307 -14.63 -24.82 -13.14
N GLY A 308 -14.81 -26.05 -12.68
CA GLY A 308 -14.05 -26.61 -11.55
C GLY A 308 -14.61 -26.21 -10.18
N PRO A 309 -13.87 -26.51 -9.08
CA PRO A 309 -14.34 -26.30 -7.71
C PRO A 309 -14.52 -24.82 -7.34
N TYR A 310 -13.93 -23.91 -8.09
CA TYR A 310 -14.00 -22.46 -7.87
C TYR A 310 -14.89 -21.74 -8.90
N ALA A 311 -15.70 -22.48 -9.67
CA ALA A 311 -16.58 -21.91 -10.70
C ALA A 311 -17.51 -20.85 -10.10
N GLY A 312 -17.64 -19.71 -10.80
CA GLY A 312 -18.46 -18.59 -10.36
C GLY A 312 -17.68 -17.50 -9.60
N THR A 313 -16.46 -17.77 -9.13
CA THR A 313 -15.60 -16.74 -8.55
C THR A 313 -15.30 -15.65 -9.56
N VAL A 314 -15.53 -14.40 -9.17
CA VAL A 314 -15.21 -13.20 -9.95
C VAL A 314 -14.07 -12.46 -9.29
N ASP A 315 -13.09 -12.03 -10.09
CA ASP A 315 -11.91 -11.33 -9.58
C ASP A 315 -11.31 -10.41 -10.65
N SER A 316 -10.39 -9.57 -10.23
CA SER A 316 -9.44 -8.84 -11.07
C SER A 316 -8.04 -8.92 -10.45
N PRO A 317 -7.39 -10.08 -10.55
CA PRO A 317 -6.16 -10.35 -9.81
C PRO A 317 -5.05 -9.36 -10.17
N ASP A 318 -4.31 -8.95 -9.17
CA ASP A 318 -3.10 -8.16 -9.31
C ASP A 318 -1.87 -9.08 -9.33
N TYR A 319 -0.77 -8.57 -9.83
CA TYR A 319 0.50 -9.26 -9.90
C TYR A 319 1.00 -9.73 -8.52
N ASP A 320 0.99 -8.84 -7.51
CA ASP A 320 1.43 -9.19 -6.16
C ASP A 320 0.61 -10.34 -5.56
N SER A 321 -0.72 -10.33 -5.74
CA SER A 321 -1.59 -11.38 -5.20
C SER A 321 -1.33 -12.73 -5.89
N THR A 322 -1.14 -12.73 -7.22
CA THR A 322 -0.89 -13.96 -7.95
C THR A 322 0.47 -14.58 -7.63
N GLU A 323 1.50 -13.77 -7.46
CA GLU A 323 2.85 -14.26 -7.15
C GLU A 323 2.97 -14.80 -5.72
N LEU A 324 2.34 -14.13 -4.75
CA LEU A 324 2.48 -14.50 -3.35
C LEU A 324 1.53 -15.60 -2.90
N LEU A 325 0.33 -15.66 -3.46
CA LEU A 325 -0.60 -16.77 -3.24
C LEU A 325 -0.34 -17.97 -4.19
N GLY A 326 0.43 -17.75 -5.24
CA GLY A 326 0.85 -18.73 -6.23
C GLY A 326 2.24 -19.29 -5.94
N PRO A 327 3.28 -18.84 -6.67
CA PRO A 327 4.65 -19.38 -6.57
C PRO A 327 5.21 -19.38 -5.16
N ASN A 328 5.00 -18.35 -4.39
CA ASN A 328 5.50 -18.28 -3.01
C ASN A 328 4.94 -19.38 -2.10
N CYS A 329 3.76 -19.88 -2.41
CA CYS A 329 3.10 -21.02 -1.75
C CYS A 329 3.19 -22.32 -2.56
N MET A 330 3.92 -22.36 -3.67
CA MET A 330 4.05 -23.50 -4.59
C MET A 330 2.72 -23.95 -5.22
N VAL A 331 1.77 -23.05 -5.38
CA VAL A 331 0.48 -23.34 -6.02
C VAL A 331 0.67 -23.40 -7.55
N THR A 332 0.29 -24.53 -8.15
CA THR A 332 0.33 -24.75 -9.59
C THR A 332 -1.05 -24.77 -10.24
N ASP A 333 -2.12 -24.67 -9.45
CA ASP A 333 -3.51 -24.53 -9.91
C ASP A 333 -3.87 -23.05 -10.07
N PRO A 334 -3.98 -22.52 -11.30
CA PRO A 334 -4.29 -21.11 -11.51
C PRO A 334 -5.68 -20.73 -10.97
N ASP A 335 -6.68 -21.62 -11.09
CA ASP A 335 -8.04 -21.30 -10.63
C ASP A 335 -8.09 -21.22 -9.10
N GLY A 336 -7.34 -22.08 -8.39
CA GLY A 336 -7.19 -22.01 -6.94
C GLY A 336 -6.48 -20.73 -6.47
N MET A 337 -5.43 -20.32 -7.18
CA MET A 337 -4.72 -19.07 -6.91
C MET A 337 -5.61 -17.83 -7.10
N TYR A 338 -6.37 -17.77 -8.20
CA TYR A 338 -7.30 -16.66 -8.45
C TYR A 338 -8.45 -16.64 -7.44
N ALA A 339 -8.93 -17.80 -7.00
CA ALA A 339 -9.95 -17.88 -5.97
C ALA A 339 -9.45 -17.40 -4.59
N LEU A 340 -8.17 -17.64 -4.27
CA LEU A 340 -7.53 -17.07 -3.07
C LEU A 340 -7.36 -15.54 -3.18
N SER A 341 -7.05 -15.01 -4.37
CA SER A 341 -7.02 -13.55 -4.62
C SER A 341 -8.39 -12.93 -4.37
N ALA A 342 -9.45 -13.50 -4.96
CA ALA A 342 -10.82 -13.07 -4.75
C ALA A 342 -11.24 -13.13 -3.26
N PHE A 343 -10.79 -14.15 -2.53
CA PHE A 343 -11.02 -14.24 -1.09
C PHE A 343 -10.41 -13.04 -0.34
N CYS A 344 -9.23 -12.59 -0.76
CA CYS A 344 -8.62 -11.41 -0.15
C CYS A 344 -9.46 -10.15 -0.38
N ASP A 345 -9.91 -9.90 -1.61
CA ASP A 345 -10.74 -8.75 -1.96
C ASP A 345 -12.11 -8.78 -1.26
N GLU A 346 -12.74 -9.95 -1.17
CA GLU A 346 -14.04 -10.10 -0.51
C GLU A 346 -13.96 -9.87 1.00
N TYR A 347 -12.98 -10.51 1.67
CA TYR A 347 -12.88 -10.49 3.13
C TYR A 347 -11.99 -9.38 3.68
N GLY A 348 -11.34 -8.61 2.81
CA GLY A 348 -10.52 -7.45 3.16
C GLY A 348 -9.15 -7.82 3.71
N PHE A 349 -8.40 -8.68 3.02
CA PHE A 349 -7.01 -9.02 3.35
C PHE A 349 -6.01 -8.34 2.43
N ASP A 350 -4.88 -7.92 2.97
CA ASP A 350 -3.66 -7.72 2.19
C ASP A 350 -3.17 -9.07 1.64
N ALA A 351 -3.39 -9.32 0.36
CA ALA A 351 -2.98 -10.57 -0.30
C ALA A 351 -1.47 -10.81 -0.23
N ILE A 352 -0.68 -9.71 -0.19
CA ILE A 352 0.78 -9.78 -0.01
C ILE A 352 1.12 -10.38 1.36
N SER A 353 0.55 -9.83 2.42
CA SER A 353 0.80 -10.31 3.77
C SER A 353 0.25 -11.71 3.99
N LEU A 354 -0.98 -11.99 3.54
CA LEU A 354 -1.56 -13.33 3.66
C LEU A 354 -0.69 -14.39 2.96
N GLY A 355 -0.22 -14.14 1.73
CA GLY A 355 0.64 -15.06 0.98
C GLY A 355 1.96 -15.35 1.68
N ASN A 356 2.59 -14.31 2.28
CA ASN A 356 3.80 -14.49 3.07
C ASN A 356 3.56 -15.24 4.39
N VAL A 357 2.46 -14.95 5.09
CA VAL A 357 2.10 -15.66 6.33
C VAL A 357 1.84 -17.14 6.06
N LEU A 358 1.10 -17.45 4.98
CA LEU A 358 0.82 -18.83 4.58
C LEU A 358 2.10 -19.57 4.17
N SER A 359 2.96 -18.96 3.35
CA SER A 359 4.21 -19.59 2.90
C SER A 359 5.21 -19.79 4.05
N TRP A 360 5.29 -18.85 5.00
CA TRP A 360 6.08 -19.02 6.21
C TRP A 360 5.53 -20.18 7.08
N ALA A 361 4.22 -20.28 7.25
CA ALA A 361 3.61 -21.37 7.99
C ALA A 361 3.80 -22.73 7.29
N MET A 362 3.75 -22.78 5.94
CA MET A 362 4.10 -23.98 5.15
C MET A 362 5.55 -24.40 5.36
N GLU A 363 6.48 -23.46 5.43
CA GLU A 363 7.89 -23.77 5.71
C GLU A 363 8.07 -24.29 7.14
N CYS A 364 7.39 -23.70 8.13
CA CYS A 364 7.37 -24.22 9.49
C CYS A 364 6.81 -25.63 9.56
N TYR A 365 5.77 -25.92 8.77
CA TYR A 365 5.15 -27.25 8.67
C TYR A 365 6.10 -28.26 8.00
N GLU A 366 6.73 -27.90 6.87
CA GLU A 366 7.74 -28.73 6.18
C GLU A 366 8.90 -29.11 7.11
N LYS A 367 9.34 -28.17 7.94
CA LYS A 367 10.44 -28.38 8.90
C LYS A 367 10.02 -29.09 10.19
N GLY A 368 8.74 -29.41 10.36
CA GLY A 368 8.19 -30.02 11.57
C GLY A 368 8.23 -29.08 12.80
N ILE A 369 8.35 -27.78 12.58
CA ILE A 369 8.30 -26.74 13.62
C ILE A 369 6.83 -26.53 14.06
N LEU A 370 5.92 -26.44 13.11
CA LEU A 370 4.50 -26.50 13.31
C LEU A 370 3.98 -27.87 12.86
N THR A 371 3.18 -28.51 13.67
CA THR A 371 2.57 -29.81 13.39
C THR A 371 1.14 -29.63 12.86
N ARG A 372 0.56 -30.70 12.33
CA ARG A 372 -0.86 -30.71 11.97
C ARG A 372 -1.77 -30.38 13.16
N GLU A 373 -1.40 -30.83 14.35
CA GLU A 373 -2.14 -30.53 15.58
C GLU A 373 -2.04 -29.04 15.93
N ASP A 374 -0.85 -28.43 15.86
CA ASP A 374 -0.67 -26.98 16.07
C ASP A 374 -1.50 -26.16 15.09
N LEU A 375 -1.67 -26.63 13.86
CA LEU A 375 -2.48 -26.01 12.82
C LEU A 375 -3.98 -26.33 12.92
N GLY A 376 -4.41 -26.98 14.02
CA GLY A 376 -5.83 -27.31 14.25
C GLY A 376 -6.38 -28.31 13.24
N GLY A 377 -5.57 -29.28 12.82
CA GLY A 377 -5.93 -30.34 11.89
C GLY A 377 -5.62 -30.08 10.42
N VAL A 378 -5.18 -28.86 10.06
CA VAL A 378 -4.86 -28.47 8.68
C VAL A 378 -3.59 -29.18 8.20
N ASP A 379 -3.65 -29.82 7.01
CA ASP A 379 -2.51 -30.44 6.34
C ASP A 379 -1.87 -29.40 5.38
N LEU A 380 -1.07 -28.51 5.94
CA LEU A 380 -0.54 -27.32 5.25
C LEU A 380 0.71 -27.67 4.40
N THR A 381 0.61 -28.65 3.52
CA THR A 381 1.66 -28.97 2.57
C THR A 381 1.74 -27.92 1.44
N TRP A 382 2.92 -27.77 0.84
CA TRP A 382 3.13 -26.83 -0.26
C TRP A 382 2.12 -27.06 -1.41
N GLY A 383 1.51 -25.97 -1.90
CA GLY A 383 0.56 -26.00 -3.00
C GLY A 383 -0.85 -26.51 -2.65
N ASN A 384 -1.12 -26.82 -1.38
CA ASN A 384 -2.44 -27.32 -0.95
C ASN A 384 -3.46 -26.18 -0.79
N VAL A 385 -4.09 -25.78 -1.91
CA VAL A 385 -5.06 -24.67 -1.95
C VAL A 385 -6.23 -24.85 -0.96
N PRO A 386 -6.88 -26.04 -0.83
CA PRO A 386 -7.90 -26.24 0.19
C PRO A 386 -7.43 -25.95 1.62
N ALA A 387 -6.20 -26.37 1.96
CA ALA A 387 -5.61 -26.09 3.27
C ALA A 387 -5.32 -24.60 3.47
N MET A 388 -4.91 -23.89 2.41
CA MET A 388 -4.73 -22.44 2.45
C MET A 388 -6.06 -21.73 2.75
N PHE A 389 -7.16 -22.09 2.10
CA PHE A 389 -8.48 -21.55 2.42
C PHE A 389 -8.91 -21.84 3.85
N GLU A 390 -8.70 -23.06 4.33
CA GLU A 390 -9.06 -23.44 5.71
C GLU A 390 -8.28 -22.59 6.72
N LEU A 391 -6.97 -22.46 6.53
CA LEU A 391 -6.13 -21.64 7.40
C LEU A 391 -6.47 -20.15 7.31
N SER A 392 -6.75 -19.64 6.10
CA SER A 392 -7.18 -18.24 5.90
C SER A 392 -8.50 -17.94 6.63
N ARG A 393 -9.46 -18.88 6.67
CA ARG A 393 -10.69 -18.73 7.47
C ARG A 393 -10.41 -18.72 8.97
N LYS A 394 -9.49 -19.58 9.45
CA LYS A 394 -9.06 -19.53 10.87
C LYS A 394 -8.42 -18.18 11.21
N ILE A 395 -7.60 -17.61 10.31
CA ILE A 395 -7.03 -16.27 10.46
C ILE A 395 -8.12 -15.20 10.50
N LEU A 396 -9.08 -15.28 9.56
CA LEU A 396 -10.20 -14.36 9.46
C LEU A 396 -10.98 -14.26 10.79
N HIS A 397 -11.24 -15.39 11.42
CA HIS A 397 -12.01 -15.48 12.67
C HIS A 397 -11.14 -15.53 13.93
N ARG A 398 -9.81 -15.41 13.80
CA ARG A 398 -8.85 -15.54 14.91
C ARG A 398 -9.02 -16.84 15.71
N GLU A 399 -9.30 -17.95 15.05
CA GLU A 399 -9.54 -19.25 15.65
C GLU A 399 -8.25 -20.07 15.81
N GLY A 400 -7.91 -20.46 17.04
CA GLY A 400 -6.74 -21.29 17.32
C GLY A 400 -5.44 -20.65 16.81
N VAL A 401 -4.68 -21.35 15.96
CA VAL A 401 -3.46 -20.83 15.34
C VAL A 401 -3.73 -19.60 14.46
N GLY A 402 -4.96 -19.43 13.98
CA GLY A 402 -5.36 -18.27 13.18
C GLY A 402 -5.21 -16.96 13.94
N ASP A 403 -5.40 -16.94 15.27
CA ASP A 403 -5.17 -15.76 16.09
C ASP A 403 -3.71 -15.33 16.10
N LEU A 404 -2.79 -16.30 16.19
CA LEU A 404 -1.35 -16.02 16.07
C LEU A 404 -0.97 -15.50 14.69
N LEU A 405 -1.48 -16.12 13.63
CA LEU A 405 -1.15 -15.76 12.24
C LEU A 405 -1.80 -14.44 11.81
N ALA A 406 -2.90 -14.02 12.44
CA ALA A 406 -3.53 -12.71 12.24
C ALA A 406 -2.66 -11.53 12.68
N GLU A 407 -1.61 -11.78 13.48
CA GLU A 407 -0.65 -10.76 13.93
C GLU A 407 0.44 -10.44 12.89
N GLY A 408 0.53 -11.18 11.78
CA GLY A 408 1.57 -11.05 10.74
C GLY A 408 2.82 -11.89 11.05
N VAL A 409 3.68 -12.05 10.02
CA VAL A 409 4.80 -13.00 10.06
C VAL A 409 5.84 -12.67 11.14
N ARG A 410 6.08 -11.38 11.42
CA ARG A 410 7.03 -10.97 12.47
C ARG A 410 6.62 -11.49 13.84
N ILE A 411 5.43 -11.13 14.28
CA ILE A 411 4.93 -11.54 15.62
C ILE A 411 4.73 -13.06 15.69
N ALA A 412 4.25 -13.67 14.60
CA ALA A 412 4.08 -15.12 14.54
C ALA A 412 5.43 -15.84 14.71
N SER A 413 6.48 -15.39 14.01
CA SER A 413 7.81 -16.01 14.10
C SER A 413 8.46 -15.79 15.47
N GLU A 414 8.35 -14.60 16.05
CA GLU A 414 8.85 -14.30 17.40
C GLU A 414 8.20 -15.20 18.46
N LYS A 415 6.87 -15.41 18.37
CA LYS A 415 6.12 -16.25 19.32
C LYS A 415 6.38 -17.75 19.14
N VAL A 416 6.53 -18.23 17.92
CA VAL A 416 6.90 -19.62 17.62
C VAL A 416 8.35 -19.89 18.01
N GLY A 417 9.25 -18.91 17.78
CA GLY A 417 10.68 -19.05 18.07
C GLY A 417 11.32 -20.16 17.22
N ARG A 418 12.25 -20.89 17.82
CA ARG A 418 12.93 -22.05 17.20
C ARG A 418 13.66 -21.70 15.89
N GLY A 419 14.07 -20.41 15.74
CA GLY A 419 14.80 -19.91 14.58
C GLY A 419 13.91 -19.58 13.37
N THR A 420 12.57 -19.50 13.54
CA THR A 420 11.65 -19.19 12.46
C THR A 420 11.74 -17.73 12.01
N GLU A 421 12.30 -16.86 12.84
CA GLU A 421 12.58 -15.45 12.55
C GLU A 421 13.55 -15.28 11.37
N LYS A 422 14.48 -16.23 11.18
CA LYS A 422 15.48 -16.18 10.10
C LYS A 422 14.89 -16.23 8.70
N PHE A 423 13.72 -16.84 8.56
CA PHE A 423 13.01 -16.95 7.27
C PHE A 423 11.62 -16.28 7.28
N ALA A 424 11.37 -15.43 8.26
CA ALA A 424 10.22 -14.54 8.28
C ALA A 424 10.49 -13.33 7.37
N MET A 425 9.90 -13.31 6.18
CA MET A 425 10.24 -12.34 5.12
C MET A 425 9.49 -11.02 5.32
N HIS A 426 10.06 -10.13 6.13
CA HIS A 426 9.50 -8.81 6.41
C HIS A 426 10.60 -7.74 6.57
N CYS A 427 10.23 -6.46 6.45
CA CYS A 427 11.02 -5.32 6.91
C CYS A 427 10.13 -4.44 7.78
N LYS A 428 10.60 -4.07 8.98
CA LYS A 428 9.80 -3.28 9.93
C LYS A 428 8.43 -3.90 10.23
N GLY A 429 8.33 -5.23 10.26
CA GLY A 429 7.10 -5.97 10.57
C GLY A 429 6.13 -6.17 9.41
N ILE A 430 6.28 -5.44 8.31
CA ILE A 430 5.43 -5.65 7.12
C ILE A 430 6.10 -6.63 6.15
N GLU A 431 5.35 -7.57 5.66
CA GLU A 431 5.79 -8.63 4.75
C GLU A 431 6.25 -8.08 3.39
N TRP A 432 7.14 -8.78 2.71
CA TRP A 432 7.69 -8.37 1.43
C TRP A 432 6.67 -8.43 0.29
N GLY A 433 6.55 -7.32 -0.44
CA GLY A 433 5.86 -7.29 -1.74
C GLY A 433 6.76 -7.77 -2.87
N VAL A 434 6.17 -8.12 -4.01
CA VAL A 434 6.92 -8.57 -5.18
C VAL A 434 7.35 -7.38 -6.03
N GLY A 435 8.65 -7.20 -6.21
CA GLY A 435 9.18 -6.13 -7.03
C GLY A 435 9.22 -6.48 -8.52
N GLY A 436 8.35 -5.89 -9.31
CA GLY A 436 8.36 -6.06 -10.77
C GLY A 436 9.58 -5.48 -11.49
N THR A 437 10.53 -4.86 -10.79
CA THR A 437 11.66 -4.13 -11.38
C THR A 437 12.99 -4.37 -10.67
N GLY A 438 13.13 -5.48 -9.95
CA GLY A 438 14.43 -5.85 -9.42
C GLY A 438 14.58 -5.89 -7.92
N ASN A 439 13.53 -6.07 -7.17
CA ASN A 439 13.62 -6.31 -5.74
C ASN A 439 14.03 -7.74 -5.46
N ASN A 440 15.31 -7.98 -5.45
CA ASN A 440 15.92 -9.28 -5.31
C ASN A 440 16.48 -9.50 -3.94
N ARG A 441 16.60 -10.78 -3.62
CA ARG A 441 17.40 -11.22 -2.49
C ARG A 441 18.92 -10.97 -2.67
N ASP A 442 19.35 -10.59 -3.85
CA ASP A 442 20.74 -10.73 -4.30
C ASP A 442 21.48 -9.42 -4.55
N ASN A 443 20.82 -8.26 -4.46
CA ASN A 443 21.48 -7.02 -4.78
C ASN A 443 20.86 -5.80 -4.11
N ARG A 444 21.49 -4.65 -4.33
CA ARG A 444 21.13 -3.32 -3.88
C ARG A 444 19.63 -2.96 -4.03
N GLU A 445 18.91 -3.63 -4.92
CA GLU A 445 17.51 -3.30 -5.18
C GLU A 445 16.58 -3.70 -4.04
N CYS A 446 16.92 -4.74 -3.25
CA CYS A 446 16.10 -5.11 -2.09
C CYS A 446 16.24 -4.15 -0.90
N TYR A 447 17.23 -3.27 -0.88
CA TYR A 447 17.34 -2.27 0.19
C TYR A 447 16.18 -1.28 0.21
N CYS A 448 15.46 -1.10 -0.91
CA CYS A 448 14.27 -0.23 -0.95
C CYS A 448 13.20 -0.66 0.07
N TYR A 449 13.08 -1.95 0.38
CA TYR A 449 12.18 -2.43 1.43
C TYR A 449 12.53 -1.91 2.81
N VAL A 450 13.83 -1.77 3.06
CA VAL A 450 14.37 -1.26 4.31
C VAL A 450 14.26 0.25 4.39
N MET A 451 14.56 0.94 3.27
CA MET A 451 14.57 2.42 3.21
C MET A 451 13.16 3.02 3.14
N SER A 452 12.14 2.21 2.83
CA SER A 452 10.75 2.63 2.90
C SER A 452 10.38 3.07 4.33
N ASP A 453 9.59 4.12 4.43
CA ASP A 453 9.04 4.62 5.69
C ASP A 453 8.21 3.57 6.44
N HIS A 454 7.54 2.69 5.72
CA HIS A 454 6.68 1.65 6.26
C HIS A 454 7.18 0.21 6.04
N GLY A 455 8.39 0.03 5.48
CA GLY A 455 8.99 -1.30 5.27
C GLY A 455 8.38 -2.08 4.11
N GLY A 456 8.93 -3.24 3.78
CA GLY A 456 8.39 -4.30 2.92
C GLY A 456 7.71 -3.95 1.58
N VAL A 457 7.81 -2.71 1.10
CA VAL A 457 7.02 -2.21 -0.04
C VAL A 457 7.90 -1.87 -1.24
N HIS A 458 7.74 -2.60 -2.32
CA HIS A 458 8.49 -2.40 -3.57
C HIS A 458 8.15 -1.09 -4.30
N LYS A 459 6.94 -0.58 -4.14
CA LYS A 459 6.48 0.67 -4.80
C LYS A 459 7.21 1.92 -4.31
N TYR A 460 7.96 1.83 -3.22
CA TYR A 460 8.74 2.95 -2.70
C TYR A 460 9.82 3.43 -3.69
N GLY A 461 10.37 2.55 -4.50
CA GLY A 461 11.38 2.84 -5.51
C GLY A 461 12.77 2.32 -5.12
N THR A 462 13.48 1.81 -6.11
CA THR A 462 14.81 1.18 -5.95
C THR A 462 15.96 2.17 -6.07
N THR A 463 15.70 3.36 -6.62
CA THR A 463 16.66 4.45 -6.78
C THR A 463 16.18 5.71 -6.07
N LEU A 464 17.09 6.64 -5.77
CA LEU A 464 16.73 7.94 -5.19
C LEU A 464 15.71 8.70 -6.03
N GLU A 465 15.88 8.71 -7.37
CA GLU A 465 14.93 9.30 -8.31
C GLU A 465 13.57 8.59 -8.29
N GLY A 466 13.56 7.26 -8.25
CA GLY A 466 12.33 6.46 -8.13
C GLY A 466 11.56 6.75 -6.84
N GLN A 467 12.28 6.91 -5.73
CA GLN A 467 11.71 7.30 -4.43
C GLN A 467 11.13 8.71 -4.48
N ASN A 468 11.85 9.66 -5.07
CA ASN A 468 11.39 11.03 -5.26
C ASN A 468 10.13 11.06 -6.12
N THR A 469 10.13 10.34 -7.24
CA THR A 469 8.97 10.22 -8.11
C THR A 469 7.76 9.65 -7.36
N THR A 470 7.94 8.59 -6.57
CA THR A 470 6.84 7.99 -5.80
C THR A 470 6.30 8.96 -4.74
N ALA A 471 7.17 9.66 -4.00
CA ALA A 471 6.74 10.62 -2.98
C ALA A 471 5.91 11.76 -3.58
N MET A 472 6.32 12.28 -4.74
CA MET A 472 5.58 13.33 -5.44
C MET A 472 4.29 12.81 -6.07
N TYR A 473 4.31 11.64 -6.71
CA TYR A 473 3.12 11.05 -7.30
C TYR A 473 2.03 10.76 -6.25
N ASP A 474 2.39 10.21 -5.10
CA ASP A 474 1.44 9.98 -4.00
C ASP A 474 0.95 11.30 -3.39
N SER A 475 1.75 12.37 -3.42
CA SER A 475 1.35 13.69 -2.94
C SER A 475 0.41 14.41 -3.93
N LEU A 476 0.60 14.18 -5.21
CA LEU A 476 -0.29 14.61 -6.28
C LEU A 476 -1.51 13.68 -6.45
N THR A 477 -1.51 12.52 -5.77
CA THR A 477 -2.45 11.41 -5.95
C THR A 477 -2.46 10.85 -7.38
N HIS A 478 -1.33 10.93 -8.05
CA HIS A 478 -1.14 10.46 -9.42
C HIS A 478 -0.62 9.01 -9.43
N CYS A 479 -1.12 8.19 -10.34
CA CYS A 479 -0.76 6.77 -10.34
C CYS A 479 0.68 6.52 -10.79
N SER A 480 1.48 5.85 -9.97
CA SER A 480 2.88 5.53 -10.26
C SER A 480 3.08 4.68 -11.53
N PHE A 481 2.07 3.94 -11.99
CA PHE A 481 2.14 3.22 -13.27
C PHE A 481 2.22 4.14 -14.49
N GLN A 482 1.86 5.41 -14.34
CA GLN A 482 1.87 6.39 -15.41
C GLN A 482 3.22 7.13 -15.54
N ARG A 483 4.17 6.89 -14.62
CA ARG A 483 5.48 7.58 -14.62
C ARG A 483 6.23 7.48 -15.95
N GLY A 484 6.12 6.35 -16.66
CA GLY A 484 6.74 6.18 -17.98
C GLY A 484 6.14 7.09 -19.08
N ALA A 485 4.88 7.50 -18.95
CA ALA A 485 4.20 8.38 -19.89
C ALA A 485 4.28 9.86 -19.48
N PHE A 486 4.22 10.15 -18.18
CA PHE A 486 4.14 11.52 -17.67
C PHE A 486 5.50 12.08 -17.22
N GLY A 487 6.43 11.21 -16.75
CA GLY A 487 7.69 11.66 -16.16
C GLY A 487 7.45 12.52 -14.92
N TRP A 488 8.37 13.41 -14.61
CA TRP A 488 8.20 14.46 -13.60
C TRP A 488 7.63 15.76 -14.22
N GLU A 489 7.90 16.00 -15.50
CA GLU A 489 7.59 17.28 -16.16
C GLU A 489 6.09 17.52 -16.33
N LEU A 490 5.32 16.53 -16.81
CA LEU A 490 3.89 16.74 -17.05
C LEU A 490 3.12 16.94 -15.74
N PRO A 491 3.32 16.14 -14.66
CA PRO A 491 2.67 16.39 -13.39
C PRO A 491 3.07 17.73 -12.75
N SER A 492 4.32 18.19 -12.93
CA SER A 492 4.79 19.51 -12.45
C SER A 492 4.08 20.65 -13.15
N LYS A 493 4.04 20.60 -14.48
CA LYS A 493 3.30 21.59 -15.27
C LYS A 493 1.82 21.60 -14.94
N MET A 494 1.23 20.43 -14.74
CA MET A 494 -0.17 20.30 -14.35
C MET A 494 -0.44 20.89 -12.97
N LEU A 495 0.46 20.64 -11.99
CA LEU A 495 0.40 21.25 -10.66
C LEU A 495 0.42 22.79 -10.75
N ASN A 496 1.39 23.35 -11.50
CA ASN A 496 1.53 24.79 -11.65
C ASN A 496 0.30 25.40 -12.36
N ALA A 497 -0.15 24.80 -13.46
CA ALA A 497 -1.33 25.26 -14.20
C ALA A 497 -2.63 25.14 -13.37
N ALA A 498 -2.80 24.07 -12.61
CA ALA A 498 -3.98 23.87 -11.78
C ALA A 498 -4.07 24.88 -10.63
N THR A 499 -2.93 25.20 -10.00
CA THR A 499 -2.87 26.03 -8.79
C THR A 499 -2.60 27.51 -9.05
N GLY A 500 -2.02 27.84 -10.20
CA GLY A 500 -1.47 29.18 -10.47
C GLY A 500 -0.20 29.50 -9.66
N TRP A 501 0.42 28.48 -9.05
CA TRP A 501 1.65 28.62 -8.30
C TRP A 501 2.84 28.06 -9.11
N ASP A 502 3.95 28.78 -9.13
CA ASP A 502 5.19 28.32 -9.72
C ASP A 502 5.94 27.43 -8.70
N MET A 503 5.39 26.25 -8.41
CA MET A 503 5.91 25.38 -7.37
C MET A 503 7.06 24.52 -7.84
N VAL A 504 6.99 24.00 -9.06
CA VAL A 504 7.96 23.05 -9.62
C VAL A 504 8.28 23.47 -11.05
N GLU A 505 9.42 24.13 -11.24
CA GLU A 505 9.89 24.61 -12.54
C GLU A 505 11.08 23.78 -13.08
N SER A 506 11.73 23.03 -12.18
CA SER A 506 12.92 22.23 -12.46
C SER A 506 12.86 20.84 -11.82
N GLN A 507 13.74 19.94 -12.29
CA GLN A 507 13.96 18.64 -11.63
C GLN A 507 14.44 18.83 -10.18
N GLU A 508 15.23 19.87 -9.93
CA GLU A 508 15.73 20.19 -8.58
C GLU A 508 14.57 20.57 -7.63
N ASP A 509 13.60 21.34 -8.09
CA ASP A 509 12.41 21.66 -7.29
C ASP A 509 11.62 20.41 -6.99
N TRP A 510 11.37 19.55 -7.99
CA TRP A 510 10.71 18.27 -7.83
C TRP A 510 11.39 17.41 -6.77
N ASP A 511 12.71 17.29 -6.87
CA ASP A 511 13.51 16.50 -5.94
C ASP A 511 13.52 17.10 -4.53
N ASN A 512 13.55 18.41 -4.38
CA ASN A 512 13.48 19.08 -3.08
C ASN A 512 12.13 18.88 -2.38
N TYR A 513 11.01 18.94 -3.12
CA TYR A 513 9.70 18.61 -2.56
C TYR A 513 9.63 17.13 -2.10
N ALA A 514 10.06 16.21 -2.94
CA ALA A 514 10.10 14.79 -2.62
C ALA A 514 11.00 14.50 -1.41
N TRP A 515 12.17 15.10 -1.38
CA TRP A 515 13.12 14.92 -0.29
C TRP A 515 12.57 15.43 1.05
N ARG A 516 11.90 16.59 1.04
CA ARG A 516 11.17 17.09 2.23
C ARG A 516 10.17 16.09 2.77
N ILE A 517 9.38 15.48 1.89
CA ILE A 517 8.35 14.48 2.25
C ILE A 517 9.00 13.24 2.86
N ILE A 518 10.02 12.68 2.20
CA ILE A 518 10.74 11.47 2.64
C ILE A 518 11.45 11.68 3.99
N ILE A 519 12.10 12.83 4.16
CA ILE A 519 12.82 13.12 5.41
C ILE A 519 11.85 13.38 6.57
N LEU A 520 10.69 13.97 6.33
CA LEU A 520 9.66 14.11 7.36
C LEU A 520 9.12 12.76 7.81
N GLU A 521 8.91 11.81 6.92
CA GLU A 521 8.52 10.43 7.24
C GLU A 521 9.56 9.72 8.09
N ARG A 522 10.82 9.82 7.68
CA ARG A 522 11.91 9.24 8.44
C ARG A 522 12.02 9.84 9.83
N ALA A 523 11.94 11.16 9.94
CA ALA A 523 11.96 11.88 11.23
C ALA A 523 10.76 11.48 12.11
N TRP A 524 9.56 11.29 11.53
CA TRP A 524 8.38 10.84 12.25
C TRP A 524 8.60 9.43 12.83
N ASN A 525 9.10 8.50 12.03
CA ASN A 525 9.40 7.14 12.49
C ASN A 525 10.48 7.13 13.59
N ILE A 526 11.51 7.98 13.48
CA ILE A 526 12.54 8.14 14.53
C ILE A 526 11.91 8.69 15.82
N ARG A 527 10.97 9.64 15.71
CA ARG A 527 10.17 10.14 16.84
C ARG A 527 9.36 9.03 17.50
N GLU A 528 8.84 8.09 16.72
CA GLU A 528 8.09 6.92 17.21
C GLU A 528 9.00 5.78 17.72
N GLY A 529 10.31 5.94 17.67
CA GLY A 529 11.26 4.99 18.26
C GLY A 529 12.06 4.16 17.26
N LEU A 530 11.94 4.42 15.94
CA LEU A 530 12.81 3.80 14.94
C LEU A 530 14.28 4.07 15.29
N ARG A 531 15.09 3.02 15.27
CA ARG A 531 16.55 3.09 15.40
C ARG A 531 17.16 2.40 14.19
N PRO A 532 17.71 3.17 13.24
CA PRO A 532 18.14 2.64 11.95
C PRO A 532 19.22 1.55 12.02
N ASP A 533 20.07 1.57 13.05
CA ASP A 533 21.07 0.54 13.32
C ASP A 533 20.45 -0.85 13.60
N ARG A 534 19.20 -0.91 14.07
CA ARG A 534 18.49 -2.14 14.43
C ARG A 534 17.29 -2.44 13.53
N ASP A 535 16.65 -1.40 13.01
CA ASP A 535 15.36 -1.51 12.34
C ASP A 535 15.46 -1.42 10.81
N ASP A 536 16.55 -0.80 10.29
CA ASP A 536 16.86 -0.81 8.87
C ASP A 536 17.68 -2.06 8.51
N VAL A 537 17.03 -3.22 8.59
CA VAL A 537 17.63 -4.54 8.36
C VAL A 537 16.81 -5.38 7.40
N LEU A 538 17.49 -6.26 6.67
CA LEU A 538 16.88 -7.30 5.84
C LEU A 538 16.76 -8.61 6.62
N PRO A 539 15.83 -9.51 6.25
CA PRO A 539 15.75 -10.85 6.81
C PRO A 539 17.07 -11.63 6.63
N ASP A 540 17.46 -12.44 7.63
CA ASP A 540 18.72 -13.22 7.62
C ASP A 540 18.86 -14.11 6.37
N ARG A 541 17.75 -14.68 5.87
CA ARG A 541 17.73 -15.48 4.64
C ARG A 541 18.42 -14.80 3.47
N VAL A 542 18.28 -13.48 3.32
CA VAL A 542 18.88 -12.69 2.23
C VAL A 542 20.40 -12.76 2.26
N HIS A 543 20.97 -12.84 3.47
CA HIS A 543 22.41 -12.82 3.72
C HIS A 543 23.02 -14.20 3.93
N GLU A 544 22.23 -15.21 4.30
CA GLU A 544 22.71 -16.51 4.75
C GLU A 544 22.39 -17.66 3.79
N GLU A 545 21.29 -17.57 3.01
CA GLU A 545 20.85 -18.64 2.11
C GLU A 545 21.02 -18.23 0.64
N PRO A 546 22.01 -18.77 -0.10
CA PRO A 546 22.19 -18.47 -1.52
C PRO A 546 21.07 -19.08 -2.36
N LEU A 547 20.74 -18.42 -3.49
CA LEU A 547 19.84 -18.97 -4.50
C LEU A 547 20.48 -20.15 -5.19
N THR A 548 19.71 -21.23 -5.39
CA THR A 548 20.19 -22.49 -5.99
C THR A 548 19.58 -22.76 -7.36
N LEU A 549 18.55 -22.00 -7.76
CA LEU A 549 17.83 -22.14 -9.02
C LEU A 549 17.97 -20.89 -9.90
N GLY A 550 17.85 -21.11 -11.21
CA GLY A 550 17.80 -20.05 -12.21
C GLY A 550 19.14 -19.41 -12.56
N PRO A 551 19.11 -18.28 -13.29
CA PRO A 551 20.30 -17.66 -13.87
C PRO A 551 21.28 -17.10 -12.84
N LYS A 552 20.88 -16.90 -11.59
CA LYS A 552 21.74 -16.38 -10.51
C LYS A 552 22.44 -17.47 -9.72
N ALA A 553 21.95 -18.72 -9.76
CA ALA A 553 22.54 -19.84 -9.05
C ALA A 553 24.04 -20.00 -9.37
N GLY A 554 24.86 -20.14 -8.31
CA GLY A 554 26.31 -20.29 -8.45
C GLY A 554 27.06 -19.02 -8.87
N THR A 555 26.41 -17.88 -8.94
CA THR A 555 27.04 -16.58 -9.20
C THR A 555 27.15 -15.74 -7.92
N PRO A 556 27.96 -14.66 -7.89
CA PRO A 556 27.96 -13.72 -6.77
C PRO A 556 26.60 -13.09 -6.49
N ALA A 557 25.70 -13.03 -7.50
CA ALA A 557 24.36 -12.51 -7.37
C ALA A 557 23.36 -13.50 -6.73
N ALA A 558 23.80 -14.69 -6.32
CA ALA A 558 22.95 -15.64 -5.60
C ALA A 558 22.68 -15.26 -4.14
N ILE A 559 23.45 -14.32 -3.58
CA ILE A 559 23.34 -13.88 -2.19
C ILE A 559 23.65 -12.38 -2.10
N TYR A 560 23.07 -11.69 -1.14
CA TYR A 560 23.41 -10.30 -0.83
C TYR A 560 24.22 -10.25 0.46
N PRO A 561 25.57 -10.13 0.38
CA PRO A 561 26.42 -10.12 1.56
C PRO A 561 26.05 -9.00 2.52
N ARG A 562 26.03 -9.27 3.82
CA ARG A 562 25.67 -8.30 4.85
C ARG A 562 26.57 -7.06 4.80
N GLU A 563 27.87 -7.24 4.56
CA GLU A 563 28.84 -6.13 4.43
C GLU A 563 28.49 -5.19 3.26
N GLN A 564 28.08 -5.76 2.11
CA GLN A 564 27.65 -4.96 0.97
C GLN A 564 26.34 -4.22 1.25
N PHE A 565 25.39 -4.87 1.92
CA PHE A 565 24.15 -4.23 2.34
C PHE A 565 24.40 -3.04 3.27
N GLU A 566 25.28 -3.18 4.24
CA GLU A 566 25.63 -2.08 5.15
C GLU A 566 26.29 -0.90 4.41
N ALA A 567 27.16 -1.17 3.43
CA ALA A 567 27.76 -0.15 2.60
C ALA A 567 26.71 0.61 1.75
N ASP A 568 25.80 -0.12 1.09
CA ASP A 568 24.72 0.47 0.28
C ASP A 568 23.75 1.29 1.14
N LYS A 569 23.51 0.85 2.38
CA LYS A 569 22.70 1.57 3.36
C LYS A 569 23.32 2.90 3.76
N GLN A 570 24.62 2.92 4.03
CA GLN A 570 25.37 4.14 4.35
C GLN A 570 25.36 5.12 3.19
N GLU A 571 25.55 4.65 1.95
CA GLU A 571 25.45 5.51 0.76
C GLU A 571 24.07 6.19 0.66
N TRP A 572 22.99 5.47 0.99
CA TRP A 572 21.66 6.06 1.00
C TRP A 572 21.51 7.11 2.12
N TYR A 573 22.03 6.85 3.32
CA TYR A 573 21.98 7.82 4.42
C TYR A 573 22.68 9.12 4.05
N GLU A 574 23.88 9.03 3.49
CA GLU A 574 24.66 10.18 3.02
C GLU A 574 23.89 10.94 1.93
N ALA A 575 23.40 10.25 0.90
CA ALA A 575 22.66 10.85 -0.20
C ALA A 575 21.36 11.54 0.25
N ARG A 576 20.76 11.12 1.35
CA ARG A 576 19.57 11.72 1.96
C ARG A 576 19.89 12.76 3.02
N GLY A 577 21.16 13.06 3.26
CA GLY A 577 21.60 14.04 4.27
C GLY A 577 21.30 13.60 5.70
N CYS A 578 21.36 12.30 5.92
CA CYS A 578 21.38 11.70 7.25
C CYS A 578 22.84 11.52 7.73
N ASP A 579 23.02 11.36 9.04
CA ASP A 579 24.28 10.97 9.62
C ASP A 579 24.56 9.46 9.44
N GLU A 580 25.68 8.98 9.95
CA GLU A 580 26.10 7.58 9.91
C GLU A 580 25.13 6.61 10.61
N HIS A 581 24.28 7.15 11.50
CA HIS A 581 23.21 6.40 12.18
C HIS A 581 21.86 6.50 11.45
N GLY A 582 21.82 7.14 10.28
CA GLY A 582 20.61 7.30 9.48
C GLY A 582 19.62 8.33 10.06
N ILE A 583 20.06 9.22 10.93
CA ILE A 583 19.26 10.31 11.49
C ILE A 583 19.42 11.55 10.60
N PRO A 584 18.34 12.22 10.17
CA PRO A 584 18.46 13.45 9.40
C PRO A 584 19.24 14.53 10.14
N THR A 585 20.25 15.13 9.48
CA THR A 585 21.07 16.17 10.11
C THR A 585 20.29 17.48 10.28
N LYS A 586 20.72 18.32 11.23
CA LYS A 586 20.14 19.66 11.41
C LYS A 586 20.23 20.52 10.13
N GLU A 587 21.33 20.38 9.41
CA GLU A 587 21.53 21.07 8.14
C GLU A 587 20.50 20.65 7.10
N THR A 588 20.29 19.35 6.92
CA THR A 588 19.27 18.80 6.02
C THR A 588 17.86 19.26 6.42
N LEU A 589 17.52 19.18 7.71
CA LEU A 589 16.22 19.63 8.20
C LEU A 589 15.98 21.11 7.93
N LYS A 590 16.99 21.99 8.12
CA LYS A 590 16.90 23.41 7.78
C LYS A 590 16.80 23.64 6.28
N LYS A 591 17.63 22.98 5.48
CA LYS A 591 17.59 23.07 4.01
C LYS A 591 16.20 22.75 3.47
N LEU A 592 15.53 21.75 4.04
CA LEU A 592 14.21 21.30 3.63
C LEU A 592 13.05 22.08 4.28
N GLY A 593 13.34 23.09 5.13
CA GLY A 593 12.34 23.84 5.86
C GLY A 593 11.56 23.01 6.90
N LEU A 594 12.24 22.06 7.54
CA LEU A 594 11.70 21.15 8.55
C LEU A 594 12.23 21.50 9.96
N GLU A 595 12.48 22.77 10.24
CA GLU A 595 13.06 23.22 11.53
C GLU A 595 12.20 22.81 12.74
N PHE A 596 10.89 22.71 12.58
CA PHE A 596 9.97 22.26 13.62
C PHE A 596 10.28 20.84 14.12
N VAL A 597 10.89 20.00 13.30
CA VAL A 597 11.31 18.64 13.64
C VAL A 597 12.50 18.64 14.61
N ILE A 598 13.42 19.61 14.49
CA ILE A 598 14.69 19.68 15.23
C ILE A 598 14.45 19.62 16.73
N THR A 599 13.55 20.49 17.23
CA THR A 599 13.27 20.61 18.68
C THR A 599 12.78 19.29 19.28
N ASP A 600 11.92 18.57 18.57
CA ASP A 600 11.35 17.32 19.08
C ASP A 600 12.39 16.19 19.07
N LEU A 601 13.18 16.07 18.00
CA LEU A 601 14.26 15.08 17.94
C LEU A 601 15.38 15.36 18.98
N GLN A 602 15.65 16.63 19.26
CA GLN A 602 16.59 17.01 20.33
C GLN A 602 16.07 16.63 21.72
N LYS A 603 14.78 16.85 22.02
CA LYS A 603 14.17 16.42 23.29
C LYS A 603 14.24 14.91 23.50
N LEU A 604 14.21 14.14 22.42
CA LEU A 604 14.37 12.68 22.44
C LEU A 604 15.83 12.23 22.53
N GLY A 605 16.81 13.14 22.48
CA GLY A 605 18.23 12.84 22.54
C GLY A 605 18.77 12.08 21.33
N VAL A 606 18.07 12.11 20.20
CA VAL A 606 18.47 11.45 18.94
C VAL A 606 19.11 12.42 17.94
N LEU A 607 18.99 13.72 18.18
CA LEU A 607 19.63 14.77 17.39
C LEU A 607 20.47 15.66 18.31
N GLY A 608 21.75 15.73 18.06
CA GLY A 608 22.73 16.46 18.87
C GLY A 608 22.53 18.00 18.90
#